data_74d6fdaf49e7245efe8dda48c17c4731
#
_entry.id   74d6fdaf49e7245efe8dda48c17c4731
#
_cell.length_a   1.000
_cell.length_b   1.000
_cell.length_c   1.000
_cell.angle_alpha   90.00
_cell.angle_beta   90.00
_cell.angle_gamma   90.00
#
_symmetry.space_group_name_H-M   'P 1'
#
loop_
_entity.id
_entity.type
_entity.pdbx_description
1 polymer ?
#
loop_
_entity_poly.entity_id
_entity_poly.type
_entity_poly.pdbx_seq_one_letter_code
_entity_poly.pdbx_strand_id
1 'polypeptide(L)'
;FEGHPWAWSNHWEDEGEIRQRLDRCLASYEWVQTFDKAKCQHMDTYASDHSILCLDTDPEKGKRKQRFFFDKRWLHKEGVQQVVEQAWQRDEPGSRMFKITRKIRNCRIELLKWRNTFAANSKRKIAEVKERLEALSSSEAPSKKEKRTELKHQLKEAYQEEEKFWSQKARLDWLREGDKNTKYFHALVKWRRIKNRIRKLQRENGSWAESEEKIVSEISGFFRELFTSGGRNEMSEILEGIPHSITQEMNTNLTKPVKEEEIQSAIFSMQSDKAPGQDGMSPLFFQRFWSIIKGDLIPAIQAFFSSGFMLKSIKSHCYFPHP
;
A
#
# COMPACT_ATOMS: atom_id res chain seq x y z
N PHE A 1 -4.36 15.38 25.80
CA PHE A 1 -4.95 14.91 24.55
C PHE A 1 -4.72 15.94 23.45
N GLU A 2 -4.65 15.49 22.22
CA GLU A 2 -4.54 16.33 21.04
C GLU A 2 -5.82 16.21 20.18
N GLY A 3 -6.24 17.30 19.54
CA GLY A 3 -7.42 17.36 18.70
C GLY A 3 -8.59 18.05 19.37
N HIS A 4 -9.78 17.75 18.91
CA HIS A 4 -11.03 18.38 19.29
C HIS A 4 -11.43 18.09 20.74
N PRO A 5 -11.95 19.03 21.51
CA PRO A 5 -12.27 18.81 22.92
C PRO A 5 -13.50 17.90 23.15
N TRP A 6 -14.34 17.74 22.14
CA TRP A 6 -15.57 16.98 22.22
C TRP A 6 -15.41 15.58 21.68
N ALA A 7 -16.01 14.58 22.31
CA ALA A 7 -15.99 13.20 21.87
C ALA A 7 -17.30 12.76 21.20
N TRP A 8 -18.35 13.55 21.34
CA TRP A 8 -19.68 13.26 20.83
C TRP A 8 -20.36 14.52 20.30
N SER A 9 -21.17 14.37 19.25
CA SER A 9 -22.06 15.41 18.72
C SER A 9 -23.34 14.76 18.18
N ASN A 10 -24.49 15.38 18.43
CA ASN A 10 -25.76 14.93 17.84
C ASN A 10 -25.86 15.21 16.32
N HIS A 11 -24.87 15.87 15.73
CA HIS A 11 -24.81 16.27 14.32
C HIS A 11 -26.05 17.02 13.79
N TRP A 12 -26.82 17.62 14.67
CA TRP A 12 -27.93 18.46 14.26
C TRP A 12 -27.41 19.72 13.55
N GLU A 13 -28.05 20.09 12.45
CA GLU A 13 -27.49 21.07 11.52
C GLU A 13 -27.83 22.52 11.85
N ASP A 14 -28.62 22.78 12.91
CA ASP A 14 -29.13 24.09 13.31
C ASP A 14 -28.70 24.46 14.74
N GLU A 15 -29.32 25.50 15.32
CA GLU A 15 -29.03 26.02 16.67
C GLU A 15 -29.13 24.97 17.81
N GLY A 16 -29.55 23.74 17.50
CA GLY A 16 -29.64 22.60 18.42
C GLY A 16 -28.42 21.67 18.40
N GLU A 17 -27.29 22.03 17.81
CA GLU A 17 -26.09 21.19 17.90
C GLU A 17 -25.56 21.10 19.32
N ILE A 18 -25.56 19.88 19.87
CA ILE A 18 -25.04 19.59 21.20
C ILE A 18 -23.74 18.79 21.02
N ARG A 19 -22.66 19.27 21.63
CA ARG A 19 -21.34 18.61 21.66
C ARG A 19 -20.98 18.32 23.11
N GLN A 20 -20.55 17.08 23.40
CA GLN A 20 -20.17 16.65 24.75
C GLN A 20 -18.89 15.81 24.71
N ARG A 21 -18.15 15.83 25.82
CA ARG A 21 -16.97 14.98 26.02
C ARG A 21 -17.36 13.73 26.79
N LEU A 22 -18.03 12.80 26.14
CA LEU A 22 -18.50 11.56 26.75
C LEU A 22 -17.38 10.53 26.90
N ASP A 23 -16.50 10.42 25.89
CA ASP A 23 -15.42 9.44 25.87
C ASP A 23 -14.13 10.03 26.42
N ARG A 24 -13.44 9.25 27.29
CA ARG A 24 -12.19 9.66 27.94
C ARG A 24 -11.23 8.50 28.05
N CYS A 25 -9.93 8.77 27.95
CA CYS A 25 -8.88 7.84 28.33
C CYS A 25 -8.47 8.14 29.78
N LEU A 26 -8.56 7.14 30.64
CA LEU A 26 -8.07 7.18 32.01
C LEU A 26 -6.84 6.28 32.12
N ALA A 27 -5.86 6.69 32.90
CA ALA A 27 -4.62 5.94 33.11
C ALA A 27 -4.20 6.04 34.58
N SER A 28 -3.62 4.95 35.14
CA SER A 28 -3.00 4.99 36.44
C SER A 28 -1.68 5.77 36.41
N TYR A 29 -1.21 6.17 37.57
CA TYR A 29 0.07 6.86 37.69
C TYR A 29 1.25 6.01 37.19
N GLU A 30 1.28 4.72 37.54
CA GLU A 30 2.29 3.76 37.10
C GLU A 30 2.26 3.58 35.57
N TRP A 31 1.06 3.57 34.96
CA TRP A 31 0.92 3.49 33.53
C TRP A 31 1.51 4.73 32.83
N VAL A 32 1.21 5.93 33.35
CA VAL A 32 1.78 7.19 32.84
C VAL A 32 3.30 7.22 32.96
N GLN A 33 3.86 6.71 34.05
CA GLN A 33 5.32 6.60 34.21
C GLN A 33 5.93 5.61 33.22
N THR A 34 5.24 4.50 32.92
CA THR A 34 5.73 3.50 31.97
C THR A 34 5.65 4.00 30.53
N PHE A 35 4.68 4.83 30.21
CA PHE A 35 4.43 5.38 28.88
C PHE A 35 4.37 6.92 28.92
N ASP A 36 5.48 7.52 29.37
CA ASP A 36 5.62 8.97 29.57
C ASP A 36 5.37 9.82 28.31
N LYS A 37 5.58 9.21 27.14
CA LYS A 37 5.38 9.85 25.82
C LYS A 37 4.03 9.53 25.20
N ALA A 38 3.16 8.80 25.89
CA ALA A 38 1.88 8.40 25.33
C ALA A 38 1.01 9.61 24.99
N LYS A 39 0.36 9.56 23.85
CA LYS A 39 -0.57 10.60 23.38
C LYS A 39 -1.94 10.01 23.09
N CYS A 40 -2.98 10.69 23.56
CA CYS A 40 -4.34 10.40 23.20
C CYS A 40 -4.83 11.46 22.20
N GLN A 41 -5.33 11.01 21.05
CA GLN A 41 -5.86 11.88 20.00
C GLN A 41 -7.34 11.61 19.79
N HIS A 42 -8.13 12.68 19.71
CA HIS A 42 -9.49 12.63 19.21
C HIS A 42 -9.43 12.69 17.67
N MET A 43 -10.05 11.71 17.04
CA MET A 43 -10.11 11.63 15.58
C MET A 43 -11.57 11.71 15.16
N ASP A 44 -11.92 12.77 14.44
CA ASP A 44 -13.26 12.95 13.89
C ASP A 44 -13.65 11.81 12.97
N THR A 45 -14.91 11.51 12.99
CA THR A 45 -15.50 10.48 12.17
C THR A 45 -16.82 10.95 11.59
N TYR A 46 -16.99 10.73 10.29
CA TYR A 46 -18.22 11.08 9.57
C TYR A 46 -19.36 10.07 9.79
N ALA A 47 -19.03 8.84 10.16
CA ALA A 47 -19.98 7.72 10.20
C ALA A 47 -20.51 7.41 11.62
N SER A 48 -20.19 8.24 12.61
CA SER A 48 -20.67 8.08 14.00
C SER A 48 -20.77 9.44 14.66
N ASP A 49 -21.71 9.58 15.54
CA ASP A 49 -21.87 10.68 16.47
C ASP A 49 -20.75 10.77 17.51
N HIS A 50 -19.97 9.68 17.70
CA HIS A 50 -18.77 9.66 18.55
C HIS A 50 -17.47 9.84 17.75
N SER A 51 -16.52 10.59 18.31
CA SER A 51 -15.14 10.67 17.84
C SER A 51 -14.32 9.46 18.31
N ILE A 52 -13.37 9.03 17.50
CA ILE A 52 -12.48 7.91 17.88
C ILE A 52 -11.42 8.43 18.85
N LEU A 53 -11.24 7.77 19.99
CA LEU A 53 -10.07 7.94 20.83
C LEU A 53 -8.95 7.01 20.35
N CYS A 54 -7.84 7.61 19.91
CA CYS A 54 -6.63 6.89 19.52
C CYS A 54 -5.54 7.11 20.57
N LEU A 55 -5.20 6.05 21.31
CA LEU A 55 -4.10 6.06 22.25
C LEU A 55 -2.84 5.52 21.57
N ASP A 56 -1.80 6.36 21.48
CA ASP A 56 -0.47 5.99 20.98
C ASP A 56 0.51 6.00 22.15
N THR A 57 1.03 4.83 22.51
CA THR A 57 1.96 4.66 23.63
C THR A 57 3.41 5.00 23.28
N ASP A 58 3.72 5.22 21.97
CA ASP A 58 5.07 5.52 21.50
C ASP A 58 5.03 6.37 20.21
N PRO A 59 4.64 7.66 20.34
CA PRO A 59 4.42 8.55 19.19
C PRO A 59 5.70 9.00 18.47
N GLU A 60 6.88 8.86 19.10
CA GLU A 60 8.14 9.34 18.55
C GLU A 60 8.80 8.41 17.52
N LYS A 61 8.07 7.43 17.02
CA LYS A 61 8.58 6.59 15.92
C LYS A 61 8.93 7.45 14.72
N GLY A 62 10.23 7.52 14.44
CA GLY A 62 10.78 8.27 13.32
C GLY A 62 9.97 8.07 12.04
N LYS A 63 9.77 9.14 11.28
CA LYS A 63 9.05 9.11 9.99
C LYS A 63 9.73 8.10 9.07
N ARG A 64 9.18 6.90 8.98
CA ARG A 64 9.66 5.89 8.02
C ARG A 64 9.52 6.45 6.61
N LYS A 65 10.54 6.30 5.78
CA LYS A 65 10.47 6.62 4.35
C LYS A 65 9.28 5.86 3.76
N GLN A 66 8.26 6.59 3.30
CA GLN A 66 7.11 5.96 2.68
C GLN A 66 7.56 5.38 1.34
N ARG A 67 7.30 4.06 1.16
CA ARG A 67 7.50 3.42 -0.14
C ARG A 67 6.47 3.93 -1.13
N PHE A 68 6.87 4.04 -2.38
CA PHE A 68 5.93 4.31 -3.47
C PHE A 68 4.93 3.17 -3.58
N PHE A 69 3.71 3.52 -3.90
CA PHE A 69 2.62 2.61 -4.17
C PHE A 69 1.72 3.24 -5.24
N PHE A 70 1.44 2.49 -6.33
CA PHE A 70 0.53 2.96 -7.37
C PHE A 70 -0.88 3.08 -6.78
N ASP A 71 -1.43 4.28 -6.82
CA ASP A 71 -2.72 4.60 -6.22
C ASP A 71 -3.84 4.41 -7.25
N LYS A 72 -4.78 3.51 -6.97
CA LYS A 72 -5.89 3.22 -7.88
C LYS A 72 -6.79 4.43 -8.18
N ARG A 73 -6.80 5.43 -7.31
CA ARG A 73 -7.55 6.68 -7.54
C ARG A 73 -7.05 7.45 -8.75
N TRP A 74 -5.77 7.28 -9.10
CA TRP A 74 -5.15 7.93 -10.26
C TRP A 74 -5.77 7.49 -11.59
N LEU A 75 -6.34 6.28 -11.66
CA LEU A 75 -6.99 5.79 -12.87
C LEU A 75 -8.20 6.61 -13.33
N HIS A 76 -8.79 7.36 -12.40
CA HIS A 76 -9.94 8.23 -12.65
C HIS A 76 -9.55 9.70 -12.84
N LYS A 77 -8.25 10.02 -12.84
CA LYS A 77 -7.76 11.39 -13.05
C LYS A 77 -7.31 11.57 -14.49
N GLU A 78 -7.68 12.71 -15.06
CA GLU A 78 -7.23 13.09 -16.40
C GLU A 78 -5.70 13.18 -16.45
N GLY A 79 -5.12 12.79 -17.58
CA GLY A 79 -3.68 12.90 -17.81
C GLY A 79 -2.85 11.71 -17.34
N VAL A 80 -3.36 10.78 -16.53
CA VAL A 80 -2.57 9.64 -16.04
C VAL A 80 -2.04 8.77 -17.18
N GLN A 81 -2.84 8.56 -18.21
CA GLN A 81 -2.46 7.74 -19.35
C GLN A 81 -1.31 8.38 -20.14
N GLN A 82 -1.42 9.69 -20.42
CA GLN A 82 -0.38 10.45 -21.12
C GLN A 82 0.95 10.44 -20.33
N VAL A 83 0.88 10.60 -19.01
CA VAL A 83 2.07 10.57 -18.15
C VAL A 83 2.77 9.21 -18.21
N VAL A 84 2.02 8.12 -18.15
CA VAL A 84 2.57 6.77 -18.25
C VAL A 84 3.13 6.53 -19.65
N GLU A 85 2.42 6.91 -20.70
CA GLU A 85 2.86 6.76 -22.08
C GLU A 85 4.15 7.52 -22.37
N GLN A 86 4.23 8.80 -22.03
CA GLN A 86 5.43 9.62 -22.20
C GLN A 86 6.64 9.08 -21.40
N ALA A 87 6.38 8.60 -20.16
CA ALA A 87 7.43 8.02 -19.34
C ALA A 87 7.93 6.68 -19.89
N TRP A 88 7.02 5.89 -20.49
CA TRP A 88 7.33 4.57 -21.05
C TRP A 88 8.03 4.63 -22.41
N GLN A 89 7.72 5.64 -23.22
CA GLN A 89 8.31 5.83 -24.55
C GLN A 89 9.78 6.26 -24.53
N ARG A 90 10.31 6.68 -23.36
CA ARG A 90 11.73 7.04 -23.26
C ARG A 90 12.60 5.84 -23.65
N ASP A 91 13.52 6.09 -24.58
CA ASP A 91 14.49 5.05 -24.93
C ASP A 91 15.51 4.87 -23.81
N GLU A 92 15.73 3.61 -23.46
CA GLU A 92 16.66 3.22 -22.41
C GLU A 92 17.69 2.23 -22.98
N PRO A 93 18.99 2.47 -22.82
CA PRO A 93 20.01 1.54 -23.27
C PRO A 93 20.06 0.28 -22.38
N GLY A 94 20.55 -0.83 -22.94
CA GLY A 94 20.80 -2.04 -22.18
C GLY A 94 19.93 -3.24 -22.57
N SER A 95 20.01 -4.31 -21.76
CA SER A 95 19.23 -5.53 -21.99
C SER A 95 17.73 -5.28 -21.85
N ARG A 96 16.89 -6.12 -22.48
CA ARG A 96 15.42 -6.00 -22.43
C ARG A 96 14.88 -5.90 -21.00
N MET A 97 15.38 -6.75 -20.10
CA MET A 97 14.98 -6.73 -18.70
C MET A 97 15.42 -5.45 -17.96
N PHE A 98 16.60 -4.93 -18.29
CA PHE A 98 17.08 -3.66 -17.74
C PHE A 98 16.23 -2.48 -18.23
N LYS A 99 15.90 -2.43 -19.52
CA LYS A 99 15.02 -1.41 -20.12
C LYS A 99 13.67 -1.35 -19.38
N ILE A 100 13.03 -2.50 -19.16
CA ILE A 100 11.76 -2.58 -18.40
C ILE A 100 11.91 -2.01 -16.99
N THR A 101 12.94 -2.40 -16.27
CA THR A 101 13.18 -1.91 -14.89
C THR A 101 13.34 -0.39 -14.87
N ARG A 102 14.03 0.17 -15.87
CA ARG A 102 14.20 1.62 -16.01
C ARG A 102 12.90 2.32 -16.39
N LYS A 103 12.14 1.78 -17.35
CA LYS A 103 10.84 2.32 -17.76
C LYS A 103 9.83 2.33 -16.60
N ILE A 104 9.76 1.26 -15.80
CA ILE A 104 8.97 1.22 -14.57
C ILE A 104 9.40 2.32 -13.58
N ARG A 105 10.71 2.50 -13.38
CA ARG A 105 11.24 3.57 -12.54
C ARG A 105 10.87 4.95 -13.06
N ASN A 106 10.96 5.19 -14.36
CA ASN A 106 10.58 6.45 -15.01
C ASN A 106 9.09 6.74 -14.80
N CYS A 107 8.23 5.76 -15.03
CA CYS A 107 6.80 5.89 -14.72
C CYS A 107 6.56 6.27 -13.26
N ARG A 108 7.26 5.64 -12.31
CA ARG A 108 7.16 5.99 -10.89
C ARG A 108 7.53 7.45 -10.63
N ILE A 109 8.63 7.92 -11.21
CA ILE A 109 9.11 9.30 -11.03
C ILE A 109 8.11 10.30 -11.61
N GLU A 110 7.66 10.08 -12.83
CA GLU A 110 6.74 10.99 -13.50
C GLU A 110 5.34 10.99 -12.84
N LEU A 111 4.84 9.83 -12.41
CA LEU A 111 3.60 9.75 -11.62
C LEU A 111 3.71 10.49 -10.27
N LEU A 112 4.88 10.46 -9.63
CA LEU A 112 5.11 11.24 -8.40
C LEU A 112 5.12 12.73 -8.65
N LYS A 113 5.69 13.19 -9.78
CA LYS A 113 5.64 14.61 -10.18
C LYS A 113 4.21 15.02 -10.53
N TRP A 114 3.56 14.24 -11.40
CA TRP A 114 2.21 14.50 -11.85
C TRP A 114 1.20 14.55 -10.71
N ARG A 115 1.26 13.64 -9.73
CA ARG A 115 0.34 13.68 -8.59
C ARG A 115 0.42 14.99 -7.78
N ASN A 116 1.54 15.72 -7.85
CA ASN A 116 1.70 16.98 -7.13
C ASN A 116 1.00 18.15 -7.86
N THR A 117 0.56 17.97 -9.11
CA THR A 117 -0.17 18.98 -9.88
C THR A 117 -1.64 19.10 -9.44
N PHE A 118 -2.15 18.14 -8.71
CA PHE A 118 -3.49 18.18 -8.14
C PHE A 118 -3.46 17.86 -6.65
N ALA A 119 -4.41 18.42 -5.91
CA ALA A 119 -4.54 18.19 -4.46
C ALA A 119 -4.93 16.73 -4.19
N ALA A 120 -3.95 15.82 -4.27
CA ALA A 120 -4.14 14.38 -4.11
C ALA A 120 -4.38 13.95 -2.65
N ASN A 121 -4.36 14.89 -1.71
CA ASN A 121 -4.53 14.60 -0.29
C ASN A 121 -6.00 14.81 0.11
N SER A 122 -6.79 13.76 -0.03
CA SER A 122 -8.19 13.74 0.40
C SER A 122 -8.35 14.18 1.85
N LYS A 123 -7.42 13.85 2.74
CA LYS A 123 -7.43 14.29 4.14
C LYS A 123 -7.33 15.82 4.25
N ARG A 124 -6.48 16.46 3.45
CA ARG A 124 -6.36 17.92 3.43
C ARG A 124 -7.62 18.56 2.86
N LYS A 125 -8.16 18.02 1.76
CA LYS A 125 -9.42 18.49 1.15
C LYS A 125 -10.59 18.39 2.13
N ILE A 126 -10.67 17.28 2.89
CA ILE A 126 -11.68 17.11 3.95
C ILE A 126 -11.54 18.19 5.02
N ALA A 127 -10.33 18.49 5.49
CA ALA A 127 -10.10 19.52 6.50
C ALA A 127 -10.48 20.93 5.97
N GLU A 128 -10.05 21.27 4.76
CA GLU A 128 -10.35 22.56 4.13
C GLU A 128 -11.86 22.77 3.90
N VAL A 129 -12.58 21.71 3.46
CA VAL A 129 -14.03 21.80 3.23
C VAL A 129 -14.79 21.89 4.54
N LYS A 130 -14.36 21.19 5.59
CA LYS A 130 -14.94 21.31 6.94
C LYS A 130 -14.78 22.72 7.50
N GLU A 131 -13.59 23.29 7.41
CA GLU A 131 -13.33 24.66 7.85
C GLU A 131 -14.23 25.67 7.13
N ARG A 132 -14.43 25.51 5.81
CA ARG A 132 -15.36 26.34 5.02
C ARG A 132 -16.81 26.16 5.44
N LEU A 133 -17.24 24.93 5.79
CA LEU A 133 -18.58 24.66 6.30
C LEU A 133 -18.81 25.32 7.68
N GLU A 134 -17.79 25.28 8.55
CA GLU A 134 -17.84 25.96 9.85
C GLU A 134 -17.91 27.48 9.69
N ALA A 135 -17.07 28.06 8.83
CA ALA A 135 -17.11 29.49 8.53
C ALA A 135 -18.46 29.92 7.93
N LEU A 136 -19.08 29.07 7.12
CA LEU A 136 -20.40 29.34 6.53
C LEU A 136 -21.51 29.30 7.58
N SER A 137 -21.36 28.54 8.66
CA SER A 137 -22.37 28.48 9.73
C SER A 137 -22.55 29.80 10.44
N SER A 138 -21.50 30.61 10.52
CA SER A 138 -21.46 31.93 11.15
C SER A 138 -21.93 33.09 10.24
N SER A 139 -22.29 32.83 8.98
CA SER A 139 -22.64 33.86 7.98
C SER A 139 -24.14 33.92 7.74
N GLU A 140 -24.73 35.12 7.62
CA GLU A 140 -26.16 35.35 7.34
C GLU A 140 -26.47 35.62 5.85
N ALA A 141 -25.67 35.11 4.91
CA ALA A 141 -25.80 35.42 3.49
C ALA A 141 -26.99 34.67 2.83
N PRO A 142 -27.75 35.31 1.90
CA PRO A 142 -28.93 34.71 1.24
C PRO A 142 -28.60 33.47 0.39
N SER A 143 -27.36 33.30 -0.05
CA SER A 143 -26.89 32.11 -0.82
C SER A 143 -26.31 30.99 0.04
N LYS A 144 -26.53 31.03 1.37
CA LYS A 144 -25.95 30.09 2.34
C LYS A 144 -26.33 28.63 2.06
N LYS A 145 -27.59 28.38 1.71
CA LYS A 145 -28.11 27.03 1.48
C LYS A 145 -27.47 26.35 0.26
N GLU A 146 -27.29 27.07 -0.85
CA GLU A 146 -26.68 26.55 -2.07
C GLU A 146 -25.18 26.25 -1.86
N LYS A 147 -24.45 27.21 -1.25
CA LYS A 147 -23.03 27.02 -0.92
C LYS A 147 -22.81 25.86 0.05
N ARG A 148 -23.70 25.68 1.03
CA ARG A 148 -23.63 24.56 1.98
C ARG A 148 -23.87 23.22 1.28
N THR A 149 -24.83 23.14 0.36
CA THR A 149 -25.09 21.93 -0.43
C THR A 149 -23.88 21.55 -1.28
N GLU A 150 -23.28 22.52 -1.94
CA GLU A 150 -22.08 22.33 -2.76
C GLU A 150 -20.90 21.84 -1.91
N LEU A 151 -20.65 22.46 -0.76
CA LEU A 151 -19.58 22.04 0.17
C LEU A 151 -19.84 20.64 0.74
N LYS A 152 -21.09 20.29 1.03
CA LYS A 152 -21.45 18.92 1.45
C LYS A 152 -21.17 17.90 0.33
N HIS A 153 -21.45 18.25 -0.92
CA HIS A 153 -21.12 17.39 -2.06
C HIS A 153 -19.62 17.19 -2.18
N GLN A 154 -18.83 18.26 -2.11
CA GLN A 154 -17.36 18.19 -2.14
C GLN A 154 -16.80 17.37 -0.97
N LEU A 155 -17.38 17.48 0.22
CA LEU A 155 -17.01 16.67 1.38
C LEU A 155 -17.28 15.20 1.16
N LYS A 156 -18.44 14.86 0.60
CA LYS A 156 -18.81 13.48 0.25
C LYS A 156 -17.84 12.86 -0.76
N GLU A 157 -17.48 13.59 -1.81
CA GLU A 157 -16.49 13.15 -2.79
C GLU A 157 -15.11 12.92 -2.14
N ALA A 158 -14.67 13.85 -1.30
CA ALA A 158 -13.38 13.72 -0.61
C ALA A 158 -13.35 12.49 0.32
N TYR A 159 -14.44 12.17 1.00
CA TYR A 159 -14.55 10.95 1.79
C TYR A 159 -14.57 9.69 0.93
N GLN A 160 -15.21 9.70 -0.22
CA GLN A 160 -15.18 8.57 -1.16
C GLN A 160 -13.76 8.32 -1.70
N GLU A 161 -13.00 9.37 -1.99
CA GLU A 161 -11.59 9.24 -2.38
C GLU A 161 -10.74 8.67 -1.23
N GLU A 162 -10.98 9.09 0.01
CA GLU A 162 -10.29 8.56 1.20
C GLU A 162 -10.61 7.09 1.42
N GLU A 163 -11.86 6.69 1.26
CA GLU A 163 -12.32 5.31 1.33
C GLU A 163 -11.61 4.42 0.29
N LYS A 164 -11.58 4.85 -0.98
CA LYS A 164 -10.87 4.13 -2.05
C LYS A 164 -9.39 3.92 -1.71
N PHE A 165 -8.75 4.93 -1.14
CA PHE A 165 -7.34 4.84 -0.74
C PHE A 165 -7.12 3.81 0.38
N TRP A 166 -7.96 3.82 1.41
CA TRP A 166 -7.81 2.92 2.53
C TRP A 166 -8.26 1.50 2.21
N SER A 167 -9.28 1.32 1.38
CA SER A 167 -9.69 0.00 0.90
C SER A 167 -8.56 -0.68 0.10
N GLN A 168 -7.88 0.06 -0.77
CA GLN A 168 -6.70 -0.45 -1.47
C GLN A 168 -5.59 -0.88 -0.51
N LYS A 169 -5.32 -0.10 0.56
CA LYS A 169 -4.34 -0.45 1.59
C LYS A 169 -4.77 -1.64 2.44
N ALA A 170 -6.06 -1.77 2.70
CA ALA A 170 -6.62 -2.87 3.48
C ALA A 170 -6.66 -4.19 2.71
N ARG A 171 -6.60 -4.17 1.38
CA ARG A 171 -6.65 -5.36 0.50
C ARG A 171 -7.84 -6.27 0.84
N LEU A 172 -9.04 -5.70 0.90
CA LEU A 172 -10.27 -6.43 1.19
C LEU A 172 -11.20 -6.36 0.00
N ASP A 173 -11.40 -7.49 -0.67
CA ASP A 173 -12.27 -7.59 -1.84
C ASP A 173 -13.74 -7.84 -1.48
N TRP A 174 -14.03 -8.34 -0.29
CA TRP A 174 -15.36 -8.79 0.12
C TRP A 174 -16.31 -7.66 0.57
N LEU A 175 -15.79 -6.45 0.79
CA LEU A 175 -16.60 -5.26 1.11
C LEU A 175 -17.10 -4.54 -0.15
N ARG A 176 -17.49 -5.29 -1.19
CA ARG A 176 -18.03 -4.70 -2.42
C ARG A 176 -19.40 -4.07 -2.24
N GLU A 177 -20.15 -4.47 -1.23
CA GLU A 177 -21.54 -4.01 -1.02
C GLU A 177 -21.73 -3.54 0.43
N GLY A 178 -21.91 -2.23 0.61
CA GLY A 178 -22.77 -1.68 1.64
C GLY A 178 -22.14 -0.83 2.72
N ASP A 179 -21.07 -1.14 3.36
CA ASP A 179 -20.63 -0.33 4.50
C ASP A 179 -19.37 0.50 4.19
N LYS A 180 -19.57 1.81 3.99
CA LYS A 180 -18.50 2.81 3.72
C LYS A 180 -17.61 3.03 4.96
N ASN A 181 -17.13 1.96 5.57
CA ASN A 181 -16.44 2.02 6.85
C ASN A 181 -14.94 2.26 6.68
N THR A 182 -14.56 3.49 6.34
CA THR A 182 -13.15 3.93 6.32
C THR A 182 -12.43 3.66 7.64
N LYS A 183 -13.14 3.67 8.77
CA LYS A 183 -12.59 3.35 10.10
C LYS A 183 -12.12 1.91 10.20
N TYR A 184 -12.89 0.98 9.69
CA TYR A 184 -12.54 -0.43 9.67
C TYR A 184 -11.24 -0.65 8.88
N PHE A 185 -11.13 -0.03 7.71
CA PHE A 185 -9.90 -0.10 6.91
C PHE A 185 -8.70 0.51 7.63
N HIS A 186 -8.88 1.66 8.28
CA HIS A 186 -7.84 2.29 9.09
C HIS A 186 -7.39 1.39 10.24
N ALA A 187 -8.34 0.85 10.99
CA ALA A 187 -8.08 -0.04 12.12
C ALA A 187 -7.36 -1.31 11.66
N LEU A 188 -7.82 -1.93 10.58
CA LEU A 188 -7.22 -3.14 10.02
C LEU A 188 -5.79 -2.92 9.53
N VAL A 189 -5.55 -1.82 8.81
CA VAL A 189 -4.19 -1.49 8.33
C VAL A 189 -3.26 -1.21 9.50
N LYS A 190 -3.72 -0.47 10.53
CA LYS A 190 -2.93 -0.23 11.75
C LYS A 190 -2.65 -1.53 12.50
N TRP A 191 -3.67 -2.36 12.71
CA TRP A 191 -3.54 -3.64 13.39
C TRP A 191 -2.56 -4.58 12.67
N ARG A 192 -2.67 -4.73 11.34
CA ARG A 192 -1.73 -5.53 10.55
C ARG A 192 -0.29 -5.01 10.67
N ARG A 193 -0.08 -3.69 10.67
CA ARG A 193 1.25 -3.09 10.86
C ARG A 193 1.84 -3.41 12.24
N ILE A 194 1.02 -3.39 13.28
CA ILE A 194 1.44 -3.73 14.64
C ILE A 194 1.74 -5.23 14.73
N LYS A 195 0.83 -6.07 14.23
CA LYS A 195 0.96 -7.54 14.25
C LYS A 195 2.17 -8.04 13.47
N ASN A 196 2.41 -7.46 12.30
CA ASN A 196 3.50 -7.91 11.41
C ASN A 196 4.85 -7.27 11.76
N ARG A 197 4.92 -6.44 12.81
CA ARG A 197 6.17 -5.83 13.23
C ARG A 197 6.95 -6.79 14.12
N ILE A 198 8.11 -7.21 13.65
CA ILE A 198 9.09 -7.91 14.48
C ILE A 198 9.75 -6.86 15.37
N ARG A 199 9.51 -6.93 16.68
CA ARG A 199 10.07 -5.98 17.67
C ARG A 199 11.40 -6.45 18.20
N LYS A 200 11.55 -7.77 18.38
CA LYS A 200 12.77 -8.42 18.85
C LYS A 200 12.85 -9.81 18.27
N LEU A 201 14.05 -10.30 18.07
CA LEU A 201 14.36 -11.65 17.59
C LEU A 201 15.35 -12.30 18.54
N GLN A 202 15.07 -13.50 19.01
CA GLN A 202 16.00 -14.25 19.83
C GLN A 202 17.02 -14.94 18.91
N ARG A 203 18.29 -14.79 19.24
CA ARG A 203 19.40 -15.46 18.58
C ARG A 203 19.59 -16.86 19.12
N GLU A 204 20.33 -17.69 18.42
CA GLU A 204 20.68 -19.03 18.87
C GLU A 204 21.42 -19.06 20.22
N ASN A 205 22.21 -18.04 20.49
CA ASN A 205 22.90 -17.89 21.76
C ASN A 205 22.01 -17.36 22.92
N GLY A 206 20.70 -17.27 22.71
CA GLY A 206 19.74 -16.80 23.71
C GLY A 206 19.65 -15.28 23.85
N SER A 207 20.55 -14.49 23.27
CA SER A 207 20.51 -13.02 23.32
C SER A 207 19.41 -12.46 22.39
N TRP A 208 18.99 -11.20 22.61
CA TRP A 208 17.95 -10.56 21.82
C TRP A 208 18.52 -9.51 20.86
N ALA A 209 18.09 -9.57 19.62
CA ALA A 209 18.25 -8.49 18.65
C ALA A 209 17.02 -7.58 18.71
N GLU A 210 17.18 -6.34 19.19
CA GLU A 210 16.08 -5.41 19.44
C GLU A 210 16.10 -4.21 18.48
N SER A 211 17.27 -3.83 17.95
CA SER A 211 17.31 -2.77 16.94
C SER A 211 16.94 -3.29 15.56
N GLU A 212 16.32 -2.44 14.72
CA GLU A 212 15.92 -2.79 13.35
C GLU A 212 17.11 -3.32 12.53
N GLU A 213 18.28 -2.73 12.69
CA GLU A 213 19.52 -3.14 12.00
C GLU A 213 19.97 -4.54 12.40
N LYS A 214 19.96 -4.83 13.71
CA LYS A 214 20.32 -6.15 14.23
C LYS A 214 19.33 -7.22 13.78
N ILE A 215 18.03 -6.94 13.83
CA ILE A 215 16.98 -7.86 13.37
C ILE A 215 17.14 -8.14 11.87
N VAL A 216 17.35 -7.11 11.05
CA VAL A 216 17.58 -7.27 9.61
C VAL A 216 18.84 -8.07 9.32
N SER A 217 19.92 -7.83 10.07
CA SER A 217 21.17 -8.59 9.92
C SER A 217 20.97 -10.08 10.21
N GLU A 218 20.31 -10.41 11.33
CA GLU A 218 20.03 -11.81 11.70
C GLU A 218 19.16 -12.52 10.65
N ILE A 219 18.04 -11.90 10.27
CA ILE A 219 17.14 -12.48 9.26
C ILE A 219 17.87 -12.67 7.93
N SER A 220 18.63 -11.66 7.50
CA SER A 220 19.37 -11.73 6.24
C SER A 220 20.50 -12.75 6.28
N GLY A 221 21.16 -12.91 7.42
CA GLY A 221 22.18 -13.93 7.67
C GLY A 221 21.57 -15.33 7.53
N PHE A 222 20.52 -15.61 8.28
CA PHE A 222 19.82 -16.89 8.26
C PHE A 222 19.37 -17.31 6.86
N PHE A 223 18.66 -16.42 6.15
CA PHE A 223 18.21 -16.76 4.79
C PHE A 223 19.36 -16.86 3.78
N ARG A 224 20.44 -16.10 3.96
CA ARG A 224 21.61 -16.24 3.09
C ARG A 224 22.24 -17.63 3.26
N GLU A 225 22.38 -18.09 4.47
CA GLU A 225 22.92 -19.42 4.77
C GLU A 225 21.98 -20.52 4.25
N LEU A 226 20.69 -20.43 4.57
CA LEU A 226 19.66 -21.38 4.15
C LEU A 226 19.59 -21.53 2.62
N PHE A 227 19.74 -20.43 1.87
CA PHE A 227 19.63 -20.44 0.41
C PHE A 227 21.01 -20.52 -0.30
N THR A 228 22.10 -20.64 0.44
CA THR A 228 23.39 -20.91 -0.15
C THR A 228 23.55 -22.42 -0.36
N SER A 229 23.66 -22.84 -1.62
CA SER A 229 23.86 -24.26 -1.94
C SER A 229 25.20 -24.73 -1.43
N GLY A 230 25.21 -25.82 -0.67
CA GLY A 230 26.43 -26.50 -0.21
C GLY A 230 27.18 -27.28 -1.32
N GLY A 231 26.78 -27.10 -2.56
CA GLY A 231 27.31 -27.85 -3.71
C GLY A 231 26.37 -28.99 -4.14
N ARG A 232 26.71 -29.62 -5.23
CA ARG A 232 26.02 -30.85 -5.69
C ARG A 232 26.63 -32.05 -4.95
N ASN A 233 25.93 -32.57 -3.97
CA ASN A 233 26.19 -33.94 -3.52
C ASN A 233 25.75 -34.91 -4.62
N GLU A 234 26.45 -36.01 -4.79
CA GLU A 234 25.99 -37.09 -5.65
C GLU A 234 24.68 -37.63 -5.13
N MET A 235 23.60 -37.28 -5.78
CA MET A 235 22.24 -37.71 -5.40
C MET A 235 21.78 -38.94 -6.19
N SER A 236 22.70 -39.62 -6.88
CA SER A 236 22.40 -40.77 -7.79
C SER A 236 21.57 -41.81 -7.06
N GLU A 237 21.99 -42.25 -5.88
CA GLU A 237 21.26 -43.25 -5.10
C GLU A 237 19.86 -42.83 -4.69
N ILE A 238 19.66 -41.52 -4.38
CA ILE A 238 18.36 -40.99 -4.00
C ILE A 238 17.44 -40.89 -5.24
N LEU A 239 18.02 -40.52 -6.37
CA LEU A 239 17.28 -40.34 -7.63
C LEU A 239 16.86 -41.69 -8.24
N GLU A 240 17.61 -42.78 -8.01
CA GLU A 240 17.21 -44.10 -8.47
C GLU A 240 15.90 -44.59 -7.86
N GLY A 241 15.57 -44.16 -6.64
CA GLY A 241 14.30 -44.48 -5.96
C GLY A 241 13.10 -43.63 -6.43
N ILE A 242 13.30 -42.61 -7.25
CA ILE A 242 12.24 -41.70 -7.70
C ILE A 242 11.81 -42.11 -9.13
N PRO A 243 10.56 -42.58 -9.32
CA PRO A 243 10.10 -42.96 -10.67
C PRO A 243 10.03 -41.70 -11.57
N HIS A 244 10.40 -41.89 -12.85
CA HIS A 244 10.25 -40.87 -13.85
C HIS A 244 8.78 -40.53 -14.09
N SER A 245 8.30 -39.45 -13.47
CA SER A 245 6.90 -39.01 -13.57
C SER A 245 6.66 -38.03 -14.71
N ILE A 246 7.74 -37.39 -15.22
CA ILE A 246 7.65 -36.42 -16.30
C ILE A 246 7.89 -37.11 -17.64
N THR A 247 6.85 -37.19 -18.47
CA THR A 247 6.95 -37.74 -19.81
C THR A 247 7.68 -36.77 -20.75
N GLN A 248 8.21 -37.29 -21.87
CA GLN A 248 8.83 -36.48 -22.92
C GLN A 248 7.87 -35.43 -23.48
N GLU A 249 6.59 -35.75 -23.60
CA GLU A 249 5.54 -34.84 -24.03
C GLU A 249 5.33 -33.70 -23.02
N MET A 250 5.26 -34.02 -21.73
CA MET A 250 5.19 -33.00 -20.67
C MET A 250 6.41 -32.06 -20.70
N ASN A 251 7.61 -32.62 -20.85
CA ASN A 251 8.84 -31.85 -20.94
C ASN A 251 8.86 -30.93 -22.16
N THR A 252 8.44 -31.44 -23.33
CA THR A 252 8.29 -30.64 -24.55
C THR A 252 7.29 -29.51 -24.35
N ASN A 253 6.18 -29.75 -23.67
CA ASN A 253 5.19 -28.72 -23.36
C ASN A 253 5.72 -27.67 -22.38
N LEU A 254 6.45 -28.07 -21.34
CA LEU A 254 7.03 -27.16 -20.35
C LEU A 254 8.17 -26.28 -20.92
N THR A 255 8.88 -26.77 -21.94
CA THR A 255 10.03 -26.05 -22.55
C THR A 255 9.64 -25.27 -23.80
N LYS A 256 8.38 -25.23 -24.21
CA LYS A 256 7.91 -24.43 -25.34
C LYS A 256 8.18 -22.94 -25.11
N PRO A 257 8.48 -22.19 -26.19
CA PRO A 257 8.57 -20.75 -26.11
C PRO A 257 7.27 -20.13 -25.55
N VAL A 258 7.42 -19.23 -24.58
CA VAL A 258 6.30 -18.56 -23.93
C VAL A 258 5.60 -17.63 -24.93
N LYS A 259 4.29 -17.77 -25.09
CA LYS A 259 3.46 -16.98 -25.98
C LYS A 259 2.94 -15.70 -25.33
N GLU A 260 2.56 -14.72 -26.16
CA GLU A 260 1.95 -13.46 -25.68
C GLU A 260 0.68 -13.71 -24.84
N GLU A 261 -0.16 -14.64 -25.28
CA GLU A 261 -1.43 -14.98 -24.64
C GLU A 261 -1.21 -15.54 -23.22
N GLU A 262 -0.14 -16.32 -23.01
CA GLU A 262 0.22 -16.89 -21.71
C GLU A 262 0.68 -15.79 -20.75
N ILE A 263 1.51 -14.85 -21.25
CA ILE A 263 1.98 -13.70 -20.46
C ILE A 263 0.79 -12.81 -20.08
N GLN A 264 -0.07 -12.50 -21.03
CA GLN A 264 -1.26 -11.70 -20.80
C GLN A 264 -2.19 -12.38 -19.79
N SER A 265 -2.48 -13.66 -19.99
CA SER A 265 -3.33 -14.45 -19.10
C SER A 265 -2.77 -14.46 -17.67
N ALA A 266 -1.46 -14.64 -17.51
CA ALA A 266 -0.80 -14.62 -16.21
C ALA A 266 -0.97 -13.25 -15.50
N ILE A 267 -0.79 -12.14 -16.22
CA ILE A 267 -0.94 -10.79 -15.64
C ILE A 267 -2.40 -10.50 -15.28
N PHE A 268 -3.34 -10.88 -16.14
CA PHE A 268 -4.76 -10.59 -15.93
C PHE A 268 -5.43 -11.53 -14.92
N SER A 269 -4.85 -12.70 -14.64
CA SER A 269 -5.29 -13.60 -13.56
C SER A 269 -4.87 -13.12 -12.16
N MET A 270 -3.91 -12.19 -12.07
CA MET A 270 -3.50 -11.62 -10.78
C MET A 270 -4.59 -10.72 -10.23
N GLN A 271 -4.86 -10.81 -8.93
CA GLN A 271 -5.72 -9.84 -8.24
C GLN A 271 -5.11 -8.43 -8.35
N SER A 272 -5.88 -7.48 -8.85
CA SER A 272 -5.44 -6.11 -9.13
C SER A 272 -4.84 -5.38 -7.90
N ASP A 273 -5.38 -5.64 -6.70
CA ASP A 273 -4.95 -5.01 -5.44
C ASP A 273 -3.89 -5.84 -4.66
N LYS A 274 -3.31 -6.88 -5.29
CA LYS A 274 -2.21 -7.65 -4.69
C LYS A 274 -1.00 -6.76 -4.38
N ALA A 275 -0.25 -7.14 -3.35
CA ALA A 275 0.94 -6.39 -2.92
C ALA A 275 1.92 -6.20 -4.07
N PRO A 276 2.34 -4.96 -4.35
CA PRO A 276 3.39 -4.71 -5.32
C PRO A 276 4.76 -5.15 -4.79
N GLY A 277 5.69 -5.34 -5.70
CA GLY A 277 7.11 -5.48 -5.40
C GLY A 277 7.73 -4.17 -4.86
N GLN A 278 9.06 -4.10 -4.85
CA GLN A 278 9.78 -2.89 -4.42
C GLN A 278 9.60 -1.69 -5.35
N ASP A 279 9.26 -1.94 -6.61
CA ASP A 279 8.92 -0.91 -7.59
C ASP A 279 7.65 -0.15 -7.21
N GLY A 280 6.79 -0.78 -6.39
CA GLY A 280 5.53 -0.21 -5.93
C GLY A 280 4.42 -0.24 -6.98
N MET A 281 4.62 -0.95 -8.10
CA MET A 281 3.61 -1.15 -9.13
C MET A 281 2.79 -2.41 -8.83
N SER A 282 1.49 -2.24 -8.58
CA SER A 282 0.57 -3.37 -8.38
C SER A 282 0.20 -4.02 -9.72
N PRO A 283 -0.35 -5.25 -9.74
CA PRO A 283 -0.89 -5.85 -10.96
C PRO A 283 -1.86 -4.94 -11.70
N LEU A 284 -2.63 -4.13 -10.98
CA LEU A 284 -3.53 -3.13 -11.56
C LEU A 284 -2.84 -2.18 -12.55
N PHE A 285 -1.61 -1.75 -12.25
CA PHE A 285 -0.82 -0.91 -13.15
C PHE A 285 -0.56 -1.63 -14.48
N PHE A 286 -0.07 -2.86 -14.43
CA PHE A 286 0.26 -3.65 -15.62
C PHE A 286 -0.99 -4.01 -16.44
N GLN A 287 -2.09 -4.35 -15.77
CA GLN A 287 -3.38 -4.62 -16.42
C GLN A 287 -3.94 -3.38 -17.12
N ARG A 288 -3.94 -2.23 -16.44
CA ARG A 288 -4.54 -1.00 -16.96
C ARG A 288 -3.76 -0.39 -18.13
N PHE A 289 -2.43 -0.45 -18.07
CA PHE A 289 -1.56 0.12 -19.09
C PHE A 289 -0.99 -0.95 -20.05
N TRP A 290 -1.64 -2.11 -20.13
CA TRP A 290 -1.18 -3.24 -20.95
C TRP A 290 -0.85 -2.84 -22.40
N SER A 291 -1.70 -2.05 -23.05
CA SER A 291 -1.51 -1.59 -24.43
C SER A 291 -0.22 -0.78 -24.63
N ILE A 292 0.22 -0.05 -23.58
CA ILE A 292 1.44 0.76 -23.62
C ILE A 292 2.68 -0.09 -23.36
N ILE A 293 2.58 -1.05 -22.42
CA ILE A 293 3.75 -1.76 -21.88
C ILE A 293 4.06 -3.08 -22.58
N LYS A 294 3.08 -3.72 -23.21
CA LYS A 294 3.20 -5.08 -23.76
C LYS A 294 4.33 -5.22 -24.78
N GLY A 295 4.56 -4.20 -25.62
CA GLY A 295 5.59 -4.22 -26.65
C GLY A 295 7.03 -4.41 -26.15
N ASP A 296 7.29 -3.95 -24.91
CA ASP A 296 8.59 -4.16 -24.25
C ASP A 296 8.57 -5.35 -23.29
N LEU A 297 7.44 -5.55 -22.59
CA LEU A 297 7.34 -6.54 -21.52
C LEU A 297 7.37 -7.97 -22.04
N ILE A 298 6.63 -8.25 -23.13
CA ILE A 298 6.59 -9.58 -23.75
C ILE A 298 7.99 -10.05 -24.19
N PRO A 299 8.75 -9.27 -25.00
CA PRO A 299 10.08 -9.69 -25.41
C PRO A 299 11.07 -9.84 -24.25
N ALA A 300 10.88 -9.07 -23.15
CA ALA A 300 11.75 -9.19 -21.97
C ALA A 300 11.49 -10.49 -21.21
N ILE A 301 10.22 -10.88 -21.05
CA ILE A 301 9.84 -12.15 -20.42
C ILE A 301 10.30 -13.33 -21.29
N GLN A 302 10.08 -13.28 -22.58
CA GLN A 302 10.54 -14.31 -23.52
C GLN A 302 12.06 -14.47 -23.49
N ALA A 303 12.81 -13.35 -23.44
CA ALA A 303 14.27 -13.38 -23.32
C ALA A 303 14.73 -14.00 -21.99
N PHE A 304 13.99 -13.80 -20.90
CA PHE A 304 14.26 -14.46 -19.63
C PHE A 304 14.08 -15.99 -19.73
N PHE A 305 12.97 -16.47 -20.29
CA PHE A 305 12.74 -17.90 -20.44
C PHE A 305 13.74 -18.58 -21.38
N SER A 306 14.21 -17.89 -22.40
CA SER A 306 15.20 -18.44 -23.33
C SER A 306 16.63 -18.44 -22.80
N SER A 307 17.01 -17.44 -21.97
CA SER A 307 18.39 -17.26 -21.51
C SER A 307 18.63 -17.65 -20.04
N GLY A 308 17.56 -17.77 -19.25
CA GLY A 308 17.65 -17.92 -17.79
C GLY A 308 18.21 -16.70 -17.04
N PHE A 309 18.53 -15.61 -17.77
CA PHE A 309 19.18 -14.44 -17.20
C PHE A 309 18.17 -13.49 -16.55
N MET A 310 18.32 -13.27 -15.25
CA MET A 310 17.55 -12.29 -14.47
C MET A 310 18.51 -11.31 -13.77
N LEU A 311 18.16 -10.02 -13.78
CA LEU A 311 18.96 -8.98 -13.12
C LEU A 311 19.07 -9.25 -11.61
N LYS A 312 20.27 -9.07 -11.04
CA LYS A 312 20.49 -9.18 -9.59
C LYS A 312 19.54 -8.28 -8.77
N SER A 313 19.25 -7.07 -9.28
CA SER A 313 18.32 -6.14 -8.63
C SER A 313 16.89 -6.67 -8.53
N ILE A 314 16.45 -7.53 -9.44
CA ILE A 314 15.13 -8.20 -9.37
C ILE A 314 15.22 -9.40 -8.43
N LYS A 315 16.29 -10.20 -8.50
CA LYS A 315 16.51 -11.36 -7.63
C LYS A 315 16.61 -10.98 -6.14
N SER A 316 17.31 -9.89 -5.81
CA SER A 316 17.52 -9.45 -4.42
C SER A 316 16.23 -9.03 -3.68
N HIS A 317 15.10 -8.93 -4.40
CA HIS A 317 13.84 -8.47 -3.87
C HIS A 317 12.99 -9.56 -3.24
N CYS A 318 13.33 -10.83 -3.48
CA CYS A 318 12.51 -11.96 -3.02
C CYS A 318 12.65 -12.29 -1.52
N TYR A 319 13.62 -11.69 -0.82
CA TYR A 319 14.01 -12.10 0.54
C TYR A 319 13.51 -11.19 1.67
N PHE A 320 12.78 -10.12 1.38
CA PHE A 320 12.25 -9.29 2.46
C PHE A 320 10.79 -9.64 2.72
N PRO A 321 10.45 -10.12 3.94
CA PRO A 321 9.05 -10.24 4.33
C PRO A 321 8.41 -8.86 4.24
N HIS A 322 7.33 -8.76 3.48
CA HIS A 322 6.53 -7.53 3.44
C HIS A 322 5.92 -7.30 4.82
N PRO A 323 6.03 -6.08 5.38
CA PRO A 323 5.36 -5.71 6.61
C PRO A 323 3.83 -5.73 6.45
#